data_4217ee62539f2841e4e4dc5e88bea62c
#
_entry.id   4217ee62539f2841e4e4dc5e88bea62c
#
_cell.length_a   1.000
_cell.length_b   1.000
_cell.length_c   1.000
_cell.angle_alpha   90.00
_cell.angle_beta   90.00
_cell.angle_gamma   90.00
#
_symmetry.space_group_name_H-M   'P 1'
#
loop_
_entity.id
_entity.type
_entity.pdbx_description
1 polymer ?
#
loop_
_entity_poly.entity_id
_entity_poly.type
_entity_poly.pdbx_seq_one_letter_code
_entity_poly.pdbx_strand_id
1 'polypeptide(L)'
;MILKNDKITIEVSTHGAELLSLKSGGREYMWNGDAAYWNRHAPILFPAVGKPFENTIRIDGKAYTMKQHGFARDSEFEEVGDNTLRMLGAEDHDNYPYRYDLEACYRLDGNIVEITWKVTNRDSRDMHFQIGAHPGFMLPDYNAADAIHGYVRYLDREGKAVSPTITSALADGNRVPFAQPQTVPAVMPLAADTFAHDALVFEQGQVAEAVLCDKQGRAVLSVLCPQAEAFGIWAPHKEGCPFVCLEPWCGICDANGYCGDIADRTYSHRLAPSEQYQFTYKIKLQ
;
A
#
# COMPACT_ATOMS: atom_id res chain seq x y z
N MET A 1 -6.05 -16.91 -9.17
CA MET A 1 -7.05 -16.30 -10.10
C MET A 1 -6.32 -15.58 -11.23
N ILE A 2 -6.79 -15.69 -12.49
CA ILE A 2 -6.24 -14.96 -13.63
C ILE A 2 -7.38 -14.18 -14.30
N LEU A 3 -7.17 -12.87 -14.53
CA LEU A 3 -8.07 -12.01 -15.30
C LEU A 3 -7.35 -11.49 -16.53
N LYS A 4 -8.09 -11.37 -17.64
CA LYS A 4 -7.56 -10.91 -18.91
C LYS A 4 -8.60 -10.13 -19.70
N ASN A 5 -8.17 -9.06 -20.36
CA ASN A 5 -8.88 -8.36 -21.43
C ASN A 5 -7.96 -8.21 -22.68
N ASP A 6 -8.37 -7.39 -23.64
CA ASP A 6 -7.61 -7.19 -24.89
C ASP A 6 -6.24 -6.50 -24.68
N LYS A 7 -6.03 -5.83 -23.56
CA LYS A 7 -4.83 -5.01 -23.28
C LYS A 7 -3.94 -5.58 -22.20
N ILE A 8 -4.54 -6.13 -21.12
CA ILE A 8 -3.81 -6.52 -19.92
C ILE A 8 -4.20 -7.92 -19.45
N THR A 9 -3.26 -8.57 -18.79
CA THR A 9 -3.48 -9.81 -18.05
C THR A 9 -2.93 -9.61 -16.65
N ILE A 10 -3.69 -10.02 -15.62
CA ILE A 10 -3.22 -10.05 -14.23
C ILE A 10 -3.30 -11.45 -13.67
N GLU A 11 -2.42 -11.72 -12.69
CA GLU A 11 -2.45 -12.93 -11.86
C GLU A 11 -2.54 -12.51 -10.39
N VAL A 12 -3.47 -13.13 -9.66
CA VAL A 12 -3.72 -12.87 -8.24
C VAL A 12 -3.66 -14.19 -7.47
N SER A 13 -2.92 -14.21 -6.36
CA SER A 13 -2.82 -15.33 -5.44
C SER A 13 -4.02 -15.39 -4.50
N THR A 14 -4.37 -16.58 -4.01
CA THR A 14 -5.25 -16.74 -2.84
C THR A 14 -4.52 -16.40 -1.54
N HIS A 15 -3.21 -16.62 -1.50
CA HIS A 15 -2.39 -16.18 -0.37
C HIS A 15 -2.26 -14.66 -0.37
N GLY A 16 -2.80 -14.01 0.67
CA GLY A 16 -2.84 -12.55 0.82
C GLY A 16 -3.75 -11.82 -0.17
N ALA A 17 -4.52 -12.52 -1.01
CA ALA A 17 -5.19 -11.97 -2.18
C ALA A 17 -4.24 -11.05 -2.99
N GLU A 18 -2.97 -11.42 -3.13
CA GLU A 18 -1.90 -10.56 -3.62
C GLU A 18 -1.86 -10.53 -5.15
N LEU A 19 -1.79 -9.34 -5.76
CA LEU A 19 -1.52 -9.16 -7.18
C LEU A 19 -0.06 -9.50 -7.47
N LEU A 20 0.18 -10.62 -8.19
CA LEU A 20 1.52 -11.14 -8.47
C LEU A 20 2.09 -10.65 -9.80
N SER A 21 1.22 -10.43 -10.80
CA SER A 21 1.65 -10.10 -12.16
C SER A 21 0.66 -9.15 -12.82
N LEU A 22 1.18 -8.21 -13.58
CA LEU A 22 0.44 -7.28 -14.45
C LEU A 22 1.19 -7.17 -15.78
N LYS A 23 0.65 -7.80 -16.82
CA LYS A 23 1.27 -7.83 -18.14
C LYS A 23 0.48 -7.06 -19.17
N SER A 24 1.19 -6.33 -20.05
CA SER A 24 0.65 -5.71 -21.25
C SER A 24 1.69 -5.71 -22.36
N GLY A 25 1.29 -6.05 -23.60
CA GLY A 25 2.20 -6.08 -24.73
C GLY A 25 3.41 -7.01 -24.55
N GLY A 26 3.29 -8.07 -23.76
CA GLY A 26 4.38 -9.01 -23.44
C GLY A 26 5.34 -8.53 -22.34
N ARG A 27 5.16 -7.31 -21.79
CA ARG A 27 5.96 -6.75 -20.70
C ARG A 27 5.31 -7.01 -19.35
N GLU A 28 6.12 -7.40 -18.34
CA GLU A 28 5.74 -7.43 -16.93
C GLU A 28 5.96 -6.05 -16.30
N TYR A 29 5.00 -5.57 -15.52
CA TYR A 29 5.07 -4.29 -14.82
C TYR A 29 5.24 -4.45 -13.31
N MET A 30 4.75 -5.58 -12.73
CA MET A 30 4.92 -5.84 -11.30
C MET A 30 6.36 -6.25 -10.99
N TRP A 31 6.79 -5.95 -9.78
CA TRP A 31 7.97 -6.55 -9.18
C TRP A 31 7.78 -8.08 -9.08
N ASN A 32 8.84 -8.84 -9.34
CA ASN A 32 8.77 -10.31 -9.44
C ASN A 32 8.91 -11.06 -8.10
N GLY A 33 9.02 -10.34 -6.96
CA GLY A 33 9.11 -10.95 -5.64
C GLY A 33 10.46 -11.61 -5.33
N ASP A 34 11.57 -11.23 -6.01
CA ASP A 34 12.89 -11.78 -5.72
C ASP A 34 13.29 -11.51 -4.26
N ALA A 35 13.41 -12.59 -3.48
CA ALA A 35 13.78 -12.54 -2.07
C ALA A 35 15.16 -11.91 -1.80
N ALA A 36 15.99 -11.76 -2.83
CA ALA A 36 17.24 -11.00 -2.72
C ALA A 36 17.00 -9.55 -2.36
N TYR A 37 15.82 -8.99 -2.71
CA TYR A 37 15.43 -7.61 -2.42
C TYR A 37 14.18 -7.56 -1.53
N TRP A 38 13.07 -8.12 -2.01
CA TRP A 38 11.79 -8.11 -1.29
C TRP A 38 10.88 -9.23 -1.83
N ASN A 39 10.48 -10.15 -0.97
CA ASN A 39 9.77 -11.39 -1.33
C ASN A 39 8.25 -11.24 -1.41
N ARG A 40 7.75 -10.06 -1.76
CA ARG A 40 6.32 -9.76 -1.99
C ARG A 40 6.16 -8.98 -3.28
N HIS A 41 4.90 -8.78 -3.73
CA HIS A 41 4.58 -8.08 -4.97
C HIS A 41 3.67 -6.87 -4.72
N ALA A 42 2.50 -7.07 -4.10
CA ALA A 42 1.48 -6.05 -3.82
C ALA A 42 0.63 -6.41 -2.60
N PRO A 43 1.21 -6.55 -1.40
CA PRO A 43 0.48 -7.03 -0.23
C PRO A 43 -0.62 -6.05 0.23
N ILE A 44 -1.72 -6.62 0.75
CA ILE A 44 -2.75 -5.89 1.50
C ILE A 44 -2.21 -5.59 2.89
N LEU A 45 -2.28 -4.33 3.30
CA LEU A 45 -1.94 -3.88 4.64
C LEU A 45 -3.23 -3.81 5.47
N PHE A 46 -3.47 -4.80 6.34
CA PHE A 46 -4.65 -4.88 7.18
C PHE A 46 -4.40 -5.82 8.39
N PRO A 47 -4.89 -5.52 9.59
CA PRO A 47 -5.69 -4.36 10.02
C PRO A 47 -4.85 -3.16 10.46
N ALA A 48 -3.56 -3.14 10.17
CA ALA A 48 -2.63 -2.05 10.48
C ALA A 48 -1.80 -1.67 9.26
N VAL A 49 -1.59 -0.38 9.04
CA VAL A 49 -0.66 0.17 8.06
C VAL A 49 0.63 0.56 8.79
N GLY A 50 1.78 0.20 8.19
CA GLY A 50 3.08 0.44 8.81
C GLY A 50 3.30 -0.41 10.06
N LYS A 51 4.27 -0.01 10.88
CA LYS A 51 4.63 -0.71 12.11
C LYS A 51 3.88 -0.11 13.30
N PRO A 52 3.06 -0.89 14.03
CA PRO A 52 2.62 -0.51 15.36
C PRO A 52 3.83 -0.39 16.31
N PHE A 53 3.81 0.59 17.21
CA PHE A 53 4.89 0.78 18.17
C PHE A 53 5.09 -0.50 19.01
N GLU A 54 6.32 -0.97 19.12
CA GLU A 54 6.69 -2.23 19.79
C GLU A 54 5.90 -3.46 19.27
N ASN A 55 5.45 -3.45 18.01
CA ASN A 55 4.57 -4.48 17.43
C ASN A 55 3.32 -4.76 18.28
N THR A 56 2.76 -3.73 18.88
CA THR A 56 1.62 -3.84 19.80
C THR A 56 0.49 -2.92 19.39
N ILE A 57 -0.72 -3.46 19.28
CA ILE A 57 -1.96 -2.69 19.23
C ILE A 57 -2.75 -2.89 20.53
N ARG A 58 -3.58 -1.93 20.89
CA ARG A 58 -4.52 -2.08 22.01
C ARG A 58 -5.93 -1.99 21.49
N ILE A 59 -6.78 -2.90 21.98
CA ILE A 59 -8.21 -2.96 21.64
C ILE A 59 -8.95 -3.03 22.98
N ASP A 60 -9.77 -2.03 23.28
CA ASP A 60 -10.47 -1.90 24.56
C ASP A 60 -9.49 -2.00 25.76
N GLY A 61 -8.32 -1.37 25.63
CA GLY A 61 -7.25 -1.36 26.63
C GLY A 61 -6.43 -2.65 26.74
N LYS A 62 -6.81 -3.75 26.08
CA LYS A 62 -6.05 -5.01 26.07
C LYS A 62 -4.99 -4.98 24.94
N ALA A 63 -3.76 -5.34 25.27
CA ALA A 63 -2.65 -5.41 24.33
C ALA A 63 -2.67 -6.70 23.49
N TYR A 64 -2.39 -6.57 22.20
CA TYR A 64 -2.27 -7.66 21.24
C TYR A 64 -1.01 -7.46 20.40
N THR A 65 -0.35 -8.56 20.04
CA THR A 65 0.80 -8.49 19.13
C THR A 65 0.32 -8.23 17.70
N MET A 66 0.90 -7.22 17.05
CA MET A 66 0.60 -6.92 15.65
C MET A 66 1.89 -6.59 14.91
N LYS A 67 2.22 -7.42 13.91
CA LYS A 67 3.39 -7.17 13.06
C LYS A 67 3.16 -5.97 12.15
N GLN A 68 4.24 -5.42 11.66
CA GLN A 68 4.20 -4.39 10.60
C GLN A 68 3.27 -4.81 9.46
N HIS A 69 2.36 -3.93 9.06
CA HIS A 69 1.37 -4.12 8.00
C HIS A 69 0.29 -5.17 8.30
N GLY A 70 0.12 -5.57 9.55
CA GLY A 70 -0.88 -6.56 9.94
C GLY A 70 -0.60 -7.98 9.44
N PHE A 71 -1.65 -8.73 9.17
CA PHE A 71 -1.55 -10.16 8.84
C PHE A 71 -2.33 -10.60 7.60
N ALA A 72 -3.20 -9.77 7.01
CA ALA A 72 -3.99 -10.17 5.85
C ALA A 72 -3.14 -10.66 4.69
N ARG A 73 -1.97 -10.06 4.50
CA ARG A 73 -0.97 -10.44 3.49
C ARG A 73 -0.35 -11.83 3.69
N ASP A 74 -0.50 -12.43 4.87
CA ASP A 74 0.01 -13.75 5.25
C ASP A 74 -1.14 -14.76 5.47
N SER A 75 -2.37 -14.41 5.09
CA SER A 75 -3.58 -15.20 5.28
C SER A 75 -4.07 -15.80 3.96
N GLU A 76 -4.78 -16.93 4.04
CA GLU A 76 -5.45 -17.51 2.88
C GLU A 76 -6.81 -16.87 2.66
N PHE A 77 -7.12 -16.60 1.40
CA PHE A 77 -8.41 -16.10 0.94
C PHE A 77 -9.08 -17.15 0.07
N GLU A 78 -10.41 -17.24 0.13
CA GLU A 78 -11.22 -18.10 -0.71
C GLU A 78 -11.77 -17.34 -1.92
N GLU A 79 -11.77 -17.96 -3.09
CA GLU A 79 -12.47 -17.42 -4.27
C GLU A 79 -13.98 -17.55 -4.05
N VAL A 80 -14.70 -16.42 -4.05
CA VAL A 80 -16.16 -16.36 -3.82
C VAL A 80 -16.95 -15.98 -5.06
N GLY A 81 -16.31 -15.93 -6.22
CA GLY A 81 -16.89 -15.55 -7.51
C GLY A 81 -16.69 -14.06 -7.84
N ASP A 82 -17.10 -13.66 -9.05
CA ASP A 82 -17.04 -12.27 -9.55
C ASP A 82 -15.66 -11.61 -9.37
N ASN A 83 -14.60 -12.39 -9.60
CA ASN A 83 -13.20 -11.95 -9.41
C ASN A 83 -12.90 -11.43 -7.99
N THR A 84 -13.55 -12.02 -7.01
CA THR A 84 -13.45 -11.63 -5.60
C THR A 84 -12.88 -12.77 -4.77
N LEU A 85 -11.92 -12.42 -3.93
CA LEU A 85 -11.31 -13.25 -2.91
C LEU A 85 -11.78 -12.74 -1.55
N ARG A 86 -12.03 -13.64 -0.57
CA ARG A 86 -12.53 -13.28 0.76
C ARG A 86 -11.79 -13.99 1.88
N MET A 87 -11.49 -13.24 2.93
CA MET A 87 -11.01 -13.72 4.22
C MET A 87 -12.03 -13.37 5.32
N LEU A 88 -12.25 -14.31 6.25
CA LEU A 88 -13.13 -14.11 7.41
C LEU A 88 -12.31 -13.91 8.67
N GLY A 89 -12.63 -12.88 9.44
CA GLY A 89 -12.11 -12.69 10.79
C GLY A 89 -12.96 -13.41 11.84
N ALA A 90 -12.31 -13.83 12.92
CA ALA A 90 -12.94 -14.54 14.04
C ALA A 90 -12.70 -13.81 15.38
N GLU A 91 -13.68 -13.89 16.29
CA GLU A 91 -13.59 -13.26 17.63
C GLU A 91 -12.47 -13.85 18.50
N ASP A 92 -12.07 -15.09 18.26
CA ASP A 92 -11.01 -15.80 18.97
C ASP A 92 -9.64 -15.66 18.29
N HIS A 93 -9.52 -14.78 17.28
CA HIS A 93 -8.24 -14.51 16.67
C HIS A 93 -7.26 -13.87 17.69
N ASP A 94 -6.11 -14.48 17.89
CA ASP A 94 -5.13 -14.13 18.92
C ASP A 94 -4.67 -12.66 18.90
N ASN A 95 -4.63 -12.05 17.70
CA ASN A 95 -4.04 -10.73 17.50
C ASN A 95 -5.05 -9.65 17.11
N TYR A 96 -6.28 -10.02 16.69
CA TYR A 96 -7.31 -9.09 16.24
C TYR A 96 -8.70 -9.70 16.39
N PRO A 97 -9.29 -9.69 17.59
CA PRO A 97 -10.46 -10.47 17.96
C PRO A 97 -11.77 -9.77 17.55
N TYR A 98 -11.97 -9.66 16.22
CA TYR A 98 -13.21 -9.16 15.63
C TYR A 98 -13.74 -10.15 14.60
N ARG A 99 -15.05 -10.26 14.48
CA ARG A 99 -15.70 -10.89 13.33
C ARG A 99 -15.83 -9.88 12.20
N TYR A 100 -15.30 -10.20 11.04
CA TYR A 100 -15.39 -9.36 9.85
C TYR A 100 -15.25 -10.18 8.58
N ASP A 101 -15.69 -9.60 7.45
CA ASP A 101 -15.30 -10.04 6.12
C ASP A 101 -14.30 -9.03 5.53
N LEU A 102 -13.20 -9.51 4.97
CA LEU A 102 -12.31 -8.74 4.10
C LEU A 102 -12.39 -9.34 2.71
N GLU A 103 -12.93 -8.58 1.75
CA GLU A 103 -13.05 -8.97 0.36
C GLU A 103 -12.08 -8.16 -0.51
N ALA A 104 -11.42 -8.81 -1.46
CA ALA A 104 -10.55 -8.22 -2.47
C ALA A 104 -11.12 -8.52 -3.85
N CYS A 105 -11.63 -7.49 -4.53
CA CYS A 105 -12.22 -7.58 -5.86
C CYS A 105 -11.31 -6.94 -6.90
N TYR A 106 -11.11 -7.63 -8.03
CA TYR A 106 -10.27 -7.20 -9.14
C TYR A 106 -11.07 -7.01 -10.42
N ARG A 107 -10.96 -5.84 -11.04
CA ARG A 107 -11.64 -5.53 -12.30
C ARG A 107 -10.66 -4.95 -13.31
N LEU A 108 -10.83 -5.33 -14.58
CA LEU A 108 -10.06 -4.78 -15.70
C LEU A 108 -10.94 -3.88 -16.55
N ASP A 109 -10.46 -2.66 -16.82
CA ASP A 109 -11.12 -1.70 -17.70
C ASP A 109 -10.09 -1.07 -18.66
N GLY A 110 -10.04 -1.57 -19.89
CA GLY A 110 -9.04 -1.15 -20.86
C GLY A 110 -7.61 -1.41 -20.35
N ASN A 111 -6.84 -0.35 -20.10
CA ASN A 111 -5.49 -0.38 -19.56
C ASN A 111 -5.44 -0.12 -18.04
N ILE A 112 -6.56 -0.28 -17.32
CA ILE A 112 -6.69 -0.04 -15.90
C ILE A 112 -6.98 -1.36 -15.18
N VAL A 113 -6.25 -1.62 -14.10
CA VAL A 113 -6.62 -2.58 -13.05
C VAL A 113 -7.23 -1.79 -11.90
N GLU A 114 -8.50 -2.05 -11.61
CA GLU A 114 -9.18 -1.51 -10.42
C GLU A 114 -9.18 -2.59 -9.34
N ILE A 115 -8.64 -2.25 -8.19
CA ILE A 115 -8.57 -3.11 -7.01
C ILE A 115 -9.43 -2.47 -5.92
N THR A 116 -10.44 -3.21 -5.47
CA THR A 116 -11.33 -2.77 -4.41
C THR A 116 -11.29 -3.75 -3.26
N TRP A 117 -10.96 -3.26 -2.06
CA TRP A 117 -11.09 -4.02 -0.83
C TRP A 117 -12.29 -3.52 -0.05
N LYS A 118 -13.07 -4.48 0.45
CA LYS A 118 -14.25 -4.19 1.25
C LYS A 118 -14.12 -4.86 2.60
N VAL A 119 -14.20 -4.07 3.66
CA VAL A 119 -14.24 -4.53 5.05
C VAL A 119 -15.66 -4.42 5.54
N THR A 120 -16.24 -5.52 6.01
CA THR A 120 -17.58 -5.55 6.62
C THR A 120 -17.44 -5.95 8.08
N ASN A 121 -17.91 -5.12 9.00
CA ASN A 121 -17.98 -5.49 10.41
C ASN A 121 -19.11 -6.53 10.63
N ARG A 122 -18.77 -7.74 11.05
CA ARG A 122 -19.68 -8.84 11.42
C ARG A 122 -19.77 -9.02 12.93
N ASP A 123 -19.04 -8.20 13.68
CA ASP A 123 -19.08 -8.20 15.14
C ASP A 123 -20.31 -7.47 15.68
N SER A 124 -20.63 -7.66 16.94
CA SER A 124 -21.68 -6.95 17.68
C SER A 124 -21.25 -5.62 18.28
N ARG A 125 -19.94 -5.28 18.17
CA ARG A 125 -19.31 -4.05 18.64
C ARG A 125 -18.63 -3.29 17.51
N ASP A 126 -18.25 -2.07 17.79
CA ASP A 126 -17.45 -1.27 16.85
C ASP A 126 -16.11 -1.93 16.56
N MET A 127 -15.70 -1.92 15.32
CA MET A 127 -14.41 -2.44 14.85
C MET A 127 -13.55 -1.30 14.35
N HIS A 128 -12.28 -1.29 14.75
CA HIS A 128 -11.30 -0.28 14.33
C HIS A 128 -10.16 -0.93 13.54
N PHE A 129 -9.74 -0.30 12.45
CA PHE A 129 -8.71 -0.82 11.57
C PHE A 129 -8.05 0.29 10.76
N GLN A 130 -6.97 -0.06 10.09
CA GLN A 130 -6.38 0.68 8.98
C GLN A 130 -6.23 -0.27 7.78
N ILE A 131 -6.20 0.29 6.56
CA ILE A 131 -6.03 -0.48 5.34
C ILE A 131 -5.15 0.29 4.35
N GLY A 132 -4.34 -0.44 3.56
CA GLY A 132 -3.48 0.18 2.57
C GLY A 132 -2.94 -0.81 1.56
N ALA A 133 -2.45 -0.29 0.44
CA ALA A 133 -1.82 -1.03 -0.63
C ALA A 133 -0.30 -0.81 -0.65
N HIS A 134 0.43 -1.83 -1.12
CA HIS A 134 1.89 -1.78 -1.20
C HIS A 134 2.42 -2.40 -2.52
N PRO A 135 1.88 -2.00 -3.70
CA PRO A 135 2.30 -2.58 -4.98
C PRO A 135 3.70 -2.12 -5.37
N GLY A 136 4.56 -3.08 -5.71
CA GLY A 136 5.89 -2.87 -6.25
C GLY A 136 5.90 -2.99 -7.78
N PHE A 137 6.60 -2.08 -8.45
CA PHE A 137 6.68 -2.00 -9.91
C PHE A 137 8.12 -2.01 -10.40
N MET A 138 8.38 -2.78 -11.44
CA MET A 138 9.66 -2.78 -12.12
C MET A 138 10.01 -1.39 -12.66
N LEU A 139 11.21 -0.92 -12.38
CA LEU A 139 11.73 0.30 -12.98
C LEU A 139 11.95 0.08 -14.48
N PRO A 140 11.42 0.96 -15.34
CA PRO A 140 11.59 0.82 -16.79
C PRO A 140 13.06 1.01 -17.18
N ASP A 141 13.58 0.10 -18.03
CA ASP A 141 14.94 0.16 -18.54
C ASP A 141 16.02 0.33 -17.46
N TYR A 142 15.84 -0.37 -16.33
CA TYR A 142 16.75 -0.31 -15.19
C TYR A 142 18.17 -0.72 -15.59
N ASN A 143 19.13 0.11 -15.16
CA ASN A 143 20.55 -0.22 -15.23
C ASN A 143 21.22 0.30 -13.94
N ALA A 144 21.83 -0.58 -13.17
CA ALA A 144 22.46 -0.25 -11.89
C ALA A 144 23.59 0.80 -12.00
N ALA A 145 24.22 0.96 -13.17
CA ALA A 145 25.26 1.94 -13.41
C ALA A 145 24.73 3.39 -13.61
N ASP A 146 23.41 3.55 -13.79
CA ASP A 146 22.82 4.88 -14.01
C ASP A 146 22.67 5.62 -12.67
N ALA A 147 22.92 6.92 -12.67
CA ALA A 147 22.72 7.76 -11.48
C ALA A 147 21.22 7.96 -11.13
N ILE A 148 20.37 7.96 -12.16
CA ILE A 148 18.90 8.09 -12.02
C ILE A 148 18.22 6.94 -12.75
N HIS A 149 17.35 6.24 -12.04
CA HIS A 149 16.66 5.03 -12.52
C HIS A 149 15.25 5.30 -13.06
N GLY A 150 14.77 6.52 -12.99
CA GLY A 150 13.44 6.98 -13.36
C GLY A 150 12.98 8.12 -12.47
N TYR A 151 11.68 8.43 -12.54
CA TYR A 151 11.09 9.50 -11.74
C TYR A 151 9.73 9.08 -11.20
N VAL A 152 9.33 9.66 -10.07
CA VAL A 152 7.95 9.65 -9.58
C VAL A 152 7.40 11.07 -9.63
N ARG A 153 6.28 11.24 -10.30
CA ARG A 153 5.53 12.50 -10.35
C ARG A 153 4.29 12.38 -9.47
N TYR A 154 4.02 13.42 -8.67
CA TYR A 154 2.91 13.46 -7.73
C TYR A 154 1.81 14.36 -8.22
N LEU A 155 0.56 13.88 -8.15
CA LEU A 155 -0.64 14.63 -8.49
C LEU A 155 -1.59 14.66 -7.29
N ASP A 156 -2.26 15.80 -7.10
CA ASP A 156 -3.34 15.98 -6.12
C ASP A 156 -4.68 15.37 -6.60
N ARG A 157 -5.74 15.58 -5.84
CA ARG A 157 -7.10 15.07 -6.16
C ARG A 157 -7.72 15.71 -7.40
N GLU A 158 -7.26 16.88 -7.80
CA GLU A 158 -7.65 17.57 -9.03
C GLU A 158 -6.79 17.17 -10.24
N GLY A 159 -5.82 16.28 -10.06
CA GLY A 159 -4.88 15.84 -11.09
C GLY A 159 -3.80 16.87 -11.42
N LYS A 160 -3.56 17.84 -10.56
CA LYS A 160 -2.49 18.84 -10.71
C LYS A 160 -1.21 18.35 -10.07
N ALA A 161 -0.08 18.70 -10.67
CA ALA A 161 1.23 18.41 -10.09
C ALA A 161 1.39 19.11 -8.73
N VAL A 162 1.81 18.37 -7.73
CA VAL A 162 2.03 18.83 -6.35
C VAL A 162 3.46 18.52 -5.90
N SER A 163 4.07 19.45 -5.15
CA SER A 163 5.31 19.20 -4.40
C SER A 163 4.94 18.87 -2.95
N PRO A 164 4.81 17.58 -2.62
CA PRO A 164 4.34 17.20 -1.30
C PRO A 164 5.42 17.41 -0.23
N THR A 165 5.00 17.42 1.02
CA THR A 165 5.91 17.54 2.17
C THR A 165 5.90 16.25 3.00
N ILE A 166 7.06 15.89 3.53
CA ILE A 166 7.22 14.88 4.56
C ILE A 166 7.46 15.56 5.90
N THR A 167 6.75 15.10 6.93
CA THR A 167 6.76 15.70 8.28
C THR A 167 7.53 14.87 9.29
N SER A 168 7.87 13.62 8.94
CA SER A 168 8.58 12.70 9.81
C SER A 168 9.50 11.78 9.00
N ALA A 169 10.61 11.34 9.61
CA ALA A 169 11.37 10.17 9.19
C ALA A 169 10.75 8.90 9.77
N LEU A 170 11.12 7.76 9.23
CA LEU A 170 10.90 6.46 9.86
C LEU A 170 12.17 6.02 10.57
N ALA A 171 12.06 5.76 11.87
CA ALA A 171 13.11 5.16 12.68
C ALA A 171 12.59 3.82 13.20
N ASP A 172 13.23 2.74 12.81
CA ASP A 172 12.75 1.37 13.07
C ASP A 172 11.28 1.16 12.70
N GLY A 173 10.84 1.80 11.60
CA GLY A 173 9.47 1.72 11.06
C GLY A 173 8.43 2.58 11.78
N ASN A 174 8.80 3.35 12.81
CA ASN A 174 7.92 4.28 13.51
C ASN A 174 8.25 5.73 13.16
N ARG A 175 7.23 6.60 13.16
CA ARG A 175 7.40 8.01 12.78
C ARG A 175 8.13 8.80 13.87
N VAL A 176 9.15 9.53 13.46
CA VAL A 176 9.86 10.51 14.28
C VAL A 176 9.73 11.87 13.58
N PRO A 177 9.05 12.85 14.19
CA PRO A 177 8.82 14.14 13.55
C PRO A 177 10.11 14.88 13.22
N PHE A 178 10.16 15.52 12.06
CA PHE A 178 11.20 16.49 11.73
C PHE A 178 10.99 17.81 12.48
N ALA A 179 12.08 18.54 12.74
CA ALA A 179 11.99 19.90 13.28
C ALA A 179 11.26 20.86 12.31
N GLN A 180 11.40 20.64 11.00
CA GLN A 180 10.69 21.36 9.94
C GLN A 180 10.31 20.36 8.84
N PRO A 181 9.11 20.50 8.23
CA PRO A 181 8.70 19.71 7.07
C PRO A 181 9.70 19.85 5.92
N GLN A 182 9.89 18.77 5.17
CA GLN A 182 10.78 18.74 3.99
C GLN A 182 9.92 18.63 2.73
N THR A 183 10.11 19.57 1.80
CA THR A 183 9.38 19.55 0.52
C THR A 183 10.10 18.63 -0.48
N VAL A 184 9.32 17.76 -1.11
CA VAL A 184 9.78 16.88 -2.18
C VAL A 184 9.38 17.49 -3.53
N PRO A 185 10.25 17.48 -4.57
CA PRO A 185 9.89 17.99 -5.88
C PRO A 185 8.66 17.27 -6.47
N ALA A 186 7.82 18.01 -7.21
CA ALA A 186 6.64 17.44 -7.90
C ALA A 186 7.01 16.33 -8.90
N VAL A 187 8.24 16.33 -9.40
CA VAL A 187 8.86 15.25 -10.18
C VAL A 187 10.16 14.88 -9.46
N MET A 188 10.11 13.79 -8.70
CA MET A 188 11.22 13.33 -7.89
C MET A 188 12.07 12.31 -8.67
N PRO A 189 13.39 12.51 -8.79
CA PRO A 189 14.28 11.49 -9.37
C PRO A 189 14.43 10.30 -8.41
N LEU A 190 14.50 9.10 -8.96
CA LEU A 190 14.82 7.87 -8.24
C LEU A 190 16.32 7.59 -8.37
N ALA A 191 17.09 7.94 -7.35
CA ALA A 191 18.50 7.68 -7.24
C ALA A 191 18.78 6.54 -6.25
N ALA A 192 19.98 6.02 -6.22
CA ALA A 192 20.36 4.90 -5.34
C ALA A 192 20.17 5.19 -3.85
N ASP A 193 20.26 6.46 -3.44
CA ASP A 193 20.11 6.91 -2.05
C ASP A 193 18.73 7.49 -1.71
N THR A 194 17.79 7.50 -2.66
CA THR A 194 16.43 8.05 -2.44
C THR A 194 15.77 7.47 -1.19
N PHE A 195 15.99 6.20 -0.90
CA PHE A 195 15.40 5.47 0.23
C PHE A 195 16.40 5.13 1.33
N ALA A 196 17.51 5.90 1.45
CA ALA A 196 18.52 5.68 2.48
C ALA A 196 17.98 5.81 3.92
N HIS A 197 16.86 6.49 4.09
CA HIS A 197 16.16 6.70 5.37
C HIS A 197 14.76 6.07 5.38
N ASP A 198 14.58 4.93 4.68
CA ASP A 198 13.30 4.21 4.55
C ASP A 198 12.31 4.94 3.61
N ALA A 199 11.02 4.66 3.73
CA ALA A 199 9.96 5.19 2.88
C ALA A 199 9.78 6.72 3.02
N LEU A 200 9.45 7.36 1.91
CA LEU A 200 8.92 8.72 1.90
C LEU A 200 7.40 8.65 2.09
N VAL A 201 6.87 9.25 3.14
CA VAL A 201 5.45 9.20 3.47
C VAL A 201 4.83 10.59 3.43
N PHE A 202 3.85 10.78 2.55
CA PHE A 202 3.10 12.01 2.35
C PHE A 202 1.74 11.88 3.04
N GLU A 203 1.56 12.58 4.13
CA GLU A 203 0.34 12.57 4.96
C GLU A 203 -0.71 13.57 4.47
N GLN A 204 -1.92 13.52 5.07
CA GLN A 204 -3.01 14.49 4.88
C GLN A 204 -3.58 14.54 3.45
N GLY A 205 -3.50 13.41 2.72
CA GLY A 205 -4.07 13.31 1.37
C GLY A 205 -3.43 14.26 0.36
N GLN A 206 -2.16 14.65 0.56
CA GLN A 206 -1.43 15.54 -0.35
C GLN A 206 -1.24 14.92 -1.74
N VAL A 207 -1.10 13.60 -1.81
CA VAL A 207 -0.91 12.85 -3.05
C VAL A 207 -2.11 11.93 -3.25
N ALA A 208 -2.78 12.07 -4.38
CA ALA A 208 -3.87 11.20 -4.81
C ALA A 208 -3.44 10.24 -5.93
N GLU A 209 -2.42 10.63 -6.72
CA GLU A 209 -1.87 9.81 -7.79
C GLU A 209 -0.34 9.94 -7.82
N ALA A 210 0.35 8.80 -7.84
CA ALA A 210 1.78 8.72 -8.10
C ALA A 210 2.01 8.08 -9.47
N VAL A 211 2.74 8.78 -10.34
CA VAL A 211 3.05 8.36 -11.71
C VAL A 211 4.50 7.93 -11.79
N LEU A 212 4.75 6.66 -12.09
CA LEU A 212 6.08 6.16 -12.41
C LEU A 212 6.45 6.56 -13.85
N CYS A 213 7.58 7.23 -13.98
CA CYS A 213 8.13 7.66 -15.26
C CYS A 213 9.48 6.98 -15.54
N ASP A 214 9.77 6.78 -16.83
CA ASP A 214 11.08 6.30 -17.27
C ASP A 214 12.17 7.38 -17.10
N LYS A 215 13.42 7.04 -17.47
CA LYS A 215 14.59 7.95 -17.41
C LYS A 215 14.48 9.19 -18.31
N GLN A 216 13.57 9.20 -19.28
CA GLN A 216 13.26 10.35 -20.14
C GLN A 216 12.04 11.16 -19.63
N GLY A 217 11.48 10.81 -18.45
CA GLY A 217 10.33 11.47 -17.87
C GLY A 217 8.98 11.09 -18.49
N ARG A 218 8.92 10.09 -19.37
CA ARG A 218 7.67 9.60 -19.97
C ARG A 218 6.95 8.72 -18.96
N ALA A 219 5.65 8.95 -18.80
CA ALA A 219 4.82 8.15 -17.91
C ALA A 219 4.75 6.69 -18.40
N VAL A 220 4.87 5.74 -17.48
CA VAL A 220 4.82 4.30 -17.73
C VAL A 220 3.58 3.68 -17.10
N LEU A 221 3.30 4.00 -15.86
CA LEU A 221 2.10 3.64 -15.13
C LEU A 221 1.80 4.65 -14.03
N SER A 222 0.59 4.61 -13.50
CA SER A 222 0.27 5.36 -12.29
C SER A 222 -0.55 4.52 -11.31
N VAL A 223 -0.44 4.87 -10.03
CA VAL A 223 -1.31 4.40 -8.94
C VAL A 223 -2.16 5.56 -8.47
N LEU A 224 -3.47 5.45 -8.66
CA LEU A 224 -4.47 6.47 -8.32
C LEU A 224 -5.33 5.98 -7.16
N CYS A 225 -5.40 6.76 -6.09
CA CYS A 225 -6.27 6.53 -4.94
C CYS A 225 -6.68 7.89 -4.31
N PRO A 226 -7.76 8.54 -4.76
CA PRO A 226 -8.18 9.85 -4.24
C PRO A 226 -8.58 9.84 -2.77
N GLN A 227 -8.92 8.68 -2.22
CA GLN A 227 -9.29 8.51 -0.82
C GLN A 227 -8.09 8.27 0.10
N ALA A 228 -6.86 8.10 -0.42
CA ALA A 228 -5.67 7.90 0.38
C ALA A 228 -5.45 9.07 1.34
N GLU A 229 -5.26 8.77 2.62
CA GLU A 229 -4.93 9.72 3.67
C GLU A 229 -3.43 9.92 3.79
N ALA A 230 -2.67 8.87 3.43
CA ALA A 230 -1.23 8.92 3.28
C ALA A 230 -0.81 8.18 2.01
N PHE A 231 0.35 8.53 1.47
CA PHE A 231 0.93 7.87 0.30
C PHE A 231 2.41 7.61 0.55
N GLY A 232 2.81 6.33 0.50
CA GLY A 232 4.19 5.89 0.65
C GLY A 232 4.87 5.71 -0.71
N ILE A 233 6.15 6.07 -0.78
CA ILE A 233 7.04 5.69 -1.89
C ILE A 233 8.23 4.98 -1.27
N TRP A 234 8.51 3.75 -1.71
CA TRP A 234 9.54 2.95 -1.10
C TRP A 234 10.23 1.98 -2.06
N ALA A 235 11.49 1.72 -1.79
CA ALA A 235 12.23 0.54 -2.22
C ALA A 235 13.25 0.20 -1.14
N PRO A 236 13.71 -1.06 -1.01
CA PRO A 236 14.80 -1.36 -0.09
C PRO A 236 16.06 -0.60 -0.53
N HIS A 237 16.71 0.08 0.42
CA HIS A 237 18.00 0.73 0.19
C HIS A 237 19.08 -0.35 0.03
N LYS A 238 19.11 -0.94 -1.15
CA LYS A 238 20.01 -2.03 -1.52
C LYS A 238 20.52 -1.82 -2.93
N GLU A 239 21.83 -1.95 -3.12
CA GLU A 239 22.48 -1.84 -4.42
C GLU A 239 21.83 -2.79 -5.44
N GLY A 240 21.56 -2.29 -6.63
CA GLY A 240 20.95 -3.05 -7.71
C GLY A 240 19.43 -3.26 -7.60
N CYS A 241 18.73 -2.59 -6.68
CA CYS A 241 17.27 -2.71 -6.53
C CYS A 241 16.55 -2.17 -7.77
N PRO A 242 15.82 -3.02 -8.55
CA PRO A 242 15.27 -2.63 -9.84
C PRO A 242 13.78 -2.27 -9.80
N PHE A 243 13.21 -1.96 -8.64
CA PHE A 243 11.79 -1.67 -8.47
C PHE A 243 11.53 -0.52 -7.50
N VAL A 244 10.30 -0.03 -7.50
CA VAL A 244 9.78 0.94 -6.54
C VAL A 244 8.34 0.60 -6.19
N CYS A 245 7.95 0.79 -4.92
CA CYS A 245 6.58 0.69 -4.47
C CYS A 245 5.90 2.06 -4.48
N LEU A 246 4.62 2.09 -4.92
CA LEU A 246 3.74 3.26 -4.92
C LEU A 246 2.51 2.91 -4.07
N GLU A 247 2.41 3.45 -2.86
CA GLU A 247 1.66 2.87 -1.76
C GLU A 247 0.54 3.80 -1.25
N PRO A 248 -0.69 3.72 -1.77
CA PRO A 248 -1.82 4.47 -1.21
C PRO A 248 -2.31 3.83 0.08
N TRP A 249 -2.48 4.63 1.15
CA TRP A 249 -2.88 4.18 2.48
C TRP A 249 -4.07 4.97 3.03
N CYS A 250 -5.00 4.25 3.68
CA CYS A 250 -5.95 4.74 4.67
C CYS A 250 -5.52 4.20 6.03
N GLY A 251 -4.56 4.88 6.60
CA GLY A 251 -3.77 4.47 7.76
C GLY A 251 -2.34 4.99 7.67
N ILE A 252 -1.57 4.81 8.75
CA ILE A 252 -0.15 5.15 8.82
C ILE A 252 0.50 4.38 9.97
N CYS A 253 1.85 4.20 9.92
CA CYS A 253 2.60 3.66 11.05
C CYS A 253 2.49 4.54 12.29
N ASP A 254 2.65 3.95 13.47
CA ASP A 254 2.60 4.70 14.72
C ASP A 254 3.74 5.71 14.84
N ALA A 255 3.46 6.78 15.59
CA ALA A 255 4.53 7.62 16.10
C ALA A 255 5.38 6.82 17.12
N ASN A 256 6.66 7.13 17.20
CA ASN A 256 7.53 6.56 18.21
C ASN A 256 6.99 6.87 19.61
N GLY A 257 6.85 5.85 20.46
CA GLY A 257 6.28 5.96 21.79
C GLY A 257 4.74 5.92 21.87
N TYR A 258 4.04 5.64 20.74
CA TYR A 258 2.58 5.53 20.77
C TYR A 258 2.13 4.32 21.60
N CYS A 259 1.27 4.56 22.61
CA CYS A 259 0.72 3.55 23.51
C CYS A 259 -0.81 3.62 23.62
N GLY A 260 -1.49 4.34 22.71
CA GLY A 260 -2.95 4.47 22.70
C GLY A 260 -3.67 3.23 22.17
N ASP A 261 -5.00 3.29 22.18
CA ASP A 261 -5.87 2.26 21.61
C ASP A 261 -5.86 2.32 20.07
N ILE A 262 -6.23 1.21 19.42
CA ILE A 262 -6.36 1.15 17.95
C ILE A 262 -7.35 2.21 17.42
N ALA A 263 -8.36 2.54 18.23
CA ALA A 263 -9.36 3.56 17.90
C ALA A 263 -8.74 4.96 17.75
N ASP A 264 -7.68 5.26 18.50
CA ASP A 264 -7.03 6.57 18.57
C ASP A 264 -5.80 6.67 17.64
N ARG A 265 -5.46 5.61 16.90
CA ARG A 265 -4.37 5.66 15.92
C ARG A 265 -4.68 6.68 14.84
N THR A 266 -3.67 7.41 14.39
CA THR A 266 -3.80 8.33 13.23
C THR A 266 -4.38 7.58 12.03
N TYR A 267 -5.46 8.10 11.44
CA TYR A 267 -6.20 7.48 10.33
C TYR A 267 -6.77 6.09 10.65
N SER A 268 -7.18 5.85 11.89
CA SER A 268 -7.97 4.67 12.23
C SER A 268 -9.40 4.82 11.75
N HIS A 269 -9.92 3.81 11.06
CA HIS A 269 -11.31 3.75 10.62
C HIS A 269 -12.16 2.98 11.63
N ARG A 270 -13.39 3.46 11.86
CA ARG A 270 -14.38 2.80 12.70
C ARG A 270 -15.51 2.28 11.83
N LEU A 271 -15.96 1.06 12.08
CA LEU A 271 -17.20 0.48 11.56
C LEU A 271 -18.09 0.04 12.69
N ALA A 272 -19.32 0.56 12.76
CA ALA A 272 -20.36 0.02 13.62
C ALA A 272 -20.79 -1.39 13.14
N PRO A 273 -21.52 -2.16 13.95
CA PRO A 273 -22.06 -3.46 13.55
C PRO A 273 -22.78 -3.40 12.20
N SER A 274 -22.45 -4.31 11.29
CA SER A 274 -22.99 -4.43 9.92
C SER A 274 -22.58 -3.30 8.94
N GLU A 275 -21.81 -2.29 9.38
CA GLU A 275 -21.26 -1.28 8.47
C GLU A 275 -20.16 -1.85 7.58
N GLN A 276 -19.96 -1.18 6.43
CA GLN A 276 -18.96 -1.54 5.44
C GLN A 276 -18.07 -0.34 5.11
N TYR A 277 -16.80 -0.60 4.89
CA TYR A 277 -15.84 0.34 4.34
C TYR A 277 -15.30 -0.19 3.03
N GLN A 278 -15.11 0.69 2.06
CA GLN A 278 -14.55 0.34 0.77
C GLN A 278 -13.32 1.19 0.49
N PHE A 279 -12.19 0.52 0.21
CA PHE A 279 -10.96 1.12 -0.26
C PHE A 279 -10.75 0.72 -1.72
N THR A 280 -10.58 1.70 -2.61
CA THR A 280 -10.36 1.43 -4.04
C THR A 280 -9.15 2.19 -4.54
N TYR A 281 -8.24 1.48 -5.20
CA TYR A 281 -7.15 2.11 -5.94
C TYR A 281 -7.08 1.53 -7.36
N LYS A 282 -6.44 2.28 -8.26
CA LYS A 282 -6.31 1.91 -9.67
C LYS A 282 -4.85 1.93 -10.07
N ILE A 283 -4.44 0.89 -10.81
CA ILE A 283 -3.16 0.87 -11.53
C ILE A 283 -3.49 1.10 -13.01
N LYS A 284 -2.99 2.19 -13.57
CA LYS A 284 -3.22 2.57 -14.97
C LYS A 284 -1.92 2.50 -15.75
N LEU A 285 -1.87 1.67 -16.79
CA LEU A 285 -0.76 1.66 -17.76
C LEU A 285 -0.89 2.82 -18.76
N GLN A 286 0.24 3.36 -19.19
CA GLN A 286 0.29 4.52 -20.11
C GLN A 286 0.60 4.10 -21.55
#